data_e6c3aabcc8565263bae7377491a07037
#
_entry.id   e6c3aabcc8565263bae7377491a07037
#
_cell.length_a   1.000
_cell.length_b   1.000
_cell.length_c   1.000
_cell.angle_alpha   90.00
_cell.angle_beta   90.00
_cell.angle_gamma   90.00
#
_symmetry.space_group_name_H-M   'P 1'
#
loop_
_entity.id
_entity.type
_entity.pdbx_description
1 polymer ?
#
loop_
_entity_poly.entity_id
_entity_poly.type
_entity_poly.pdbx_seq_one_letter_code
_entity_poly.pdbx_strand_id
1 'polypeptide(L)'
;EVTVAWQGGEPTLMKLDFFKHAVELVETYRRPEQIVQHTFQTNGLLLDDEWCAFFKEHAFLVGLSVDGPRELHDTYRKDRRGKGTFDLVMKGWEALRRHAVDFNILCTVNAANQGHGRTVYRFFRDELGAKWVQFIPIIERATEQTIDVANKGWSEQPGKKRLLYTQTGNLVTERTVGAEQYGRFLIDIFEEWVRHDVGQVYVQLFDVTLEAFFDRHLLCIHA
;
A
#
# COMPACT_ATOMS: atom_id res chain seq x y z
N GLU A 1 19.74 -9.68 -10.81
CA GLU A 1 18.88 -8.58 -10.32
C GLU A 1 18.72 -8.70 -8.80
N VAL A 2 18.79 -7.59 -8.07
CA VAL A 2 18.63 -7.52 -6.61
C VAL A 2 17.64 -6.42 -6.29
N THR A 3 16.58 -6.73 -5.54
CA THR A 3 15.63 -5.73 -5.07
C THR A 3 15.91 -5.38 -3.61
N VAL A 4 16.12 -4.09 -3.33
CA VAL A 4 16.21 -3.56 -1.97
C VAL A 4 14.87 -2.93 -1.62
N ALA A 5 14.12 -3.61 -0.75
CA ALA A 5 12.77 -3.20 -0.36
C ALA A 5 12.78 -2.45 0.99
N TRP A 6 12.39 -1.20 0.97
CA TRP A 6 12.27 -0.34 2.15
C TRP A 6 10.82 -0.31 2.61
N GLN A 7 10.51 -1.12 3.61
CA GLN A 7 9.15 -1.22 4.17
C GLN A 7 9.19 -1.53 5.67
N GLY A 8 8.04 -1.41 6.32
CA GLY A 8 7.87 -1.67 7.74
C GLY A 8 7.83 -0.38 8.57
N GLY A 9 6.80 -0.22 9.42
CA GLY A 9 6.49 1.05 10.05
C GLY A 9 6.22 2.13 9.00
N GLU A 10 6.91 3.25 9.13
CA GLU A 10 6.94 4.31 8.12
C GLU A 10 8.41 4.69 7.84
N PRO A 11 8.96 4.28 6.68
CA PRO A 11 10.38 4.49 6.39
C PRO A 11 10.81 5.95 6.36
N THR A 12 9.94 6.88 5.92
CA THR A 12 10.26 8.31 5.87
C THR A 12 10.67 8.91 7.22
N LEU A 13 10.31 8.25 8.34
CA LEU A 13 10.74 8.65 9.70
C LEU A 13 12.25 8.50 9.92
N MET A 14 12.94 7.70 9.11
CA MET A 14 14.41 7.57 9.15
C MET A 14 15.11 8.79 8.54
N LYS A 15 14.36 9.70 7.93
CA LYS A 15 14.84 10.89 7.21
C LYS A 15 15.62 10.56 5.93
N LEU A 16 15.66 11.51 5.02
CA LEU A 16 16.23 11.35 3.68
C LEU A 16 17.74 11.02 3.69
N ASP A 17 18.50 11.62 4.62
CA ASP A 17 19.95 11.41 4.71
C ASP A 17 20.32 9.93 4.96
N PHE A 18 19.48 9.20 5.70
CA PHE A 18 19.66 7.77 5.87
C PHE A 18 19.62 7.04 4.52
N PHE A 19 18.67 7.38 3.66
CA PHE A 19 18.51 6.71 2.36
C PHE A 19 19.57 7.14 1.35
N LYS A 20 20.01 8.40 1.37
CA LYS A 20 21.15 8.87 0.60
C LYS A 20 22.39 8.02 0.92
N HIS A 21 22.69 7.86 2.20
CA HIS A 21 23.83 7.04 2.63
C HIS A 21 23.65 5.55 2.29
N ALA A 22 22.43 5.01 2.44
CA ALA A 22 22.15 3.62 2.10
C ALA A 22 22.35 3.34 0.61
N VAL A 23 21.91 4.25 -0.28
CA VAL A 23 22.14 4.13 -1.72
C VAL A 23 23.62 4.21 -2.05
N GLU A 24 24.37 5.15 -1.45
CA GLU A 24 25.83 5.25 -1.60
C GLU A 24 26.54 3.94 -1.23
N LEU A 25 26.12 3.31 -0.13
CA LEU A 25 26.68 2.00 0.28
C LEU A 25 26.34 0.92 -0.74
N VAL A 26 25.08 0.85 -1.22
CA VAL A 26 24.70 -0.12 -2.24
C VAL A 26 25.53 0.06 -3.50
N GLU A 27 25.72 1.29 -4.00
CA GLU A 27 26.53 1.55 -5.17
C GLU A 27 28.02 1.20 -4.96
N THR A 28 28.54 1.41 -3.75
CA THR A 28 29.93 1.06 -3.39
C THR A 28 30.18 -0.44 -3.43
N TYR A 29 29.21 -1.25 -3.01
CA TYR A 29 29.40 -2.70 -2.84
C TYR A 29 28.73 -3.54 -3.93
N ARG A 30 27.92 -2.96 -4.83
CA ARG A 30 27.32 -3.72 -5.92
C ARG A 30 28.39 -4.21 -6.91
N ARG A 31 28.20 -5.39 -7.47
CA ARG A 31 29.04 -5.90 -8.55
C ARG A 31 28.63 -5.25 -9.87
N PRO A 32 29.57 -5.10 -10.83
CA PRO A 32 29.28 -4.45 -12.12
C PRO A 32 28.10 -5.05 -12.89
N GLU A 33 27.89 -6.37 -12.79
CA GLU A 33 26.82 -7.10 -13.47
C GLU A 33 25.49 -7.08 -12.71
N GLN A 34 25.44 -6.57 -11.49
CA GLN A 34 24.21 -6.50 -10.70
C GLN A 34 23.35 -5.30 -11.07
N ILE A 35 22.10 -5.58 -11.37
CA ILE A 35 21.05 -4.55 -11.47
C ILE A 35 20.39 -4.48 -10.09
N VAL A 36 20.48 -3.33 -9.44
CA VAL A 36 19.81 -3.09 -8.16
C VAL A 36 18.58 -2.22 -8.38
N GLN A 37 17.44 -2.67 -7.86
CA GLN A 37 16.19 -1.93 -7.87
C GLN A 37 15.83 -1.55 -6.42
N HIS A 38 15.40 -0.31 -6.22
CA HIS A 38 14.92 0.15 -4.94
C HIS A 38 13.40 0.27 -4.95
N THR A 39 12.75 -0.34 -3.98
CA THR A 39 11.31 -0.14 -3.74
C THR A 39 11.09 0.50 -2.37
N PHE A 40 10.12 1.41 -2.29
CA PHE A 40 9.88 2.19 -1.08
C PHE A 40 8.39 2.26 -0.77
N GLN A 41 7.95 1.63 0.32
CA GLN A 41 6.55 1.66 0.72
C GLN A 41 6.31 2.71 1.81
N THR A 42 5.39 3.64 1.55
CA THR A 42 5.12 4.76 2.45
C THR A 42 3.63 5.08 2.56
N ASN A 43 3.25 5.64 3.70
CA ASN A 43 1.94 6.26 3.87
C ASN A 43 1.81 7.64 3.18
N GLY A 44 2.89 8.17 2.61
CA GLY A 44 2.90 9.39 1.82
C GLY A 44 2.82 10.71 2.59
N LEU A 45 2.70 10.68 3.92
CA LEU A 45 2.46 11.89 4.73
C LEU A 45 3.62 12.87 4.76
N LEU A 46 4.84 12.39 4.59
CA LEU A 46 6.08 13.18 4.67
C LEU A 46 6.76 13.35 3.31
N LEU A 47 6.10 12.94 2.22
CA LEU A 47 6.65 13.13 0.89
C LEU A 47 6.57 14.61 0.48
N ASP A 48 7.69 15.12 0.03
CA ASP A 48 7.86 16.45 -0.51
C ASP A 48 8.74 16.45 -1.78
N ASP A 49 9.08 17.62 -2.28
CA ASP A 49 9.89 17.76 -3.49
C ASP A 49 11.32 17.19 -3.32
N GLU A 50 11.91 17.26 -2.12
CA GLU A 50 13.26 16.72 -1.88
C GLU A 50 13.25 15.19 -1.91
N TRP A 51 12.27 14.54 -1.26
CA TRP A 51 12.07 13.10 -1.34
C TRP A 51 11.82 12.64 -2.77
N CYS A 52 10.94 13.35 -3.50
CA CYS A 52 10.59 12.95 -4.87
C CYS A 52 11.74 13.14 -5.86
N ALA A 53 12.54 14.20 -5.70
CA ALA A 53 13.76 14.37 -6.49
C ALA A 53 14.75 13.22 -6.29
N PHE A 54 14.98 12.83 -5.03
CA PHE A 54 15.82 11.68 -4.68
C PHE A 54 15.30 10.37 -5.26
N PHE A 55 13.99 10.10 -5.13
CA PHE A 55 13.39 8.90 -5.69
C PHE A 55 13.53 8.85 -7.21
N LYS A 56 13.37 9.97 -7.89
CA LYS A 56 13.53 10.05 -9.35
C LYS A 56 14.98 9.82 -9.77
N GLU A 57 15.93 10.47 -9.11
CA GLU A 57 17.37 10.36 -9.39
C GLU A 57 17.84 8.90 -9.28
N HIS A 58 17.37 8.18 -8.27
CA HIS A 58 17.81 6.80 -7.99
C HIS A 58 16.79 5.72 -8.46
N ALA A 59 15.85 6.08 -9.35
CA ALA A 59 14.90 5.19 -9.97
C ALA A 59 14.13 4.30 -8.96
N PHE A 60 13.69 4.89 -7.84
CA PHE A 60 12.85 4.18 -6.88
C PHE A 60 11.46 3.91 -7.45
N LEU A 61 10.92 2.72 -7.15
CA LEU A 61 9.51 2.45 -7.27
C LEU A 61 8.83 2.71 -5.92
N VAL A 62 7.90 3.65 -5.88
CA VAL A 62 7.23 4.07 -4.64
C VAL A 62 5.86 3.43 -4.52
N GLY A 63 5.64 2.63 -3.47
CA GLY A 63 4.33 2.12 -3.08
C GLY A 63 3.61 3.13 -2.18
N LEU A 64 2.62 3.84 -2.72
CA LEU A 64 1.84 4.82 -1.98
C LEU A 64 0.58 4.19 -1.39
N SER A 65 0.43 4.29 -0.08
CA SER A 65 -0.73 3.73 0.64
C SER A 65 -1.94 4.65 0.56
N VAL A 66 -2.98 4.25 -0.19
CA VAL A 66 -4.25 4.97 -0.31
C VAL A 66 -5.41 3.96 -0.30
N ASP A 67 -6.42 4.15 0.56
CA ASP A 67 -7.51 3.17 0.73
C ASP A 67 -8.82 3.57 0.00
N GLY A 68 -8.77 4.57 -0.88
CA GLY A 68 -9.89 5.06 -1.68
C GLY A 68 -10.11 6.56 -1.55
N PRO A 69 -11.28 7.09 -1.97
CA PRO A 69 -11.68 8.46 -1.73
C PRO A 69 -11.62 8.86 -0.25
N ARG A 70 -11.62 10.16 0.03
CA ARG A 70 -11.44 10.75 1.37
C ARG A 70 -12.19 10.03 2.48
N GLU A 71 -13.48 9.81 2.31
CA GLU A 71 -14.36 9.26 3.34
C GLU A 71 -13.94 7.84 3.73
N LEU A 72 -13.53 7.03 2.74
CA LEU A 72 -13.06 5.66 2.96
C LEU A 72 -11.65 5.64 3.54
N HIS A 73 -10.75 6.46 2.99
CA HIS A 73 -9.37 6.57 3.46
C HIS A 73 -9.30 7.05 4.92
N ASP A 74 -9.98 8.14 5.24
CA ASP A 74 -9.92 8.78 6.56
C ASP A 74 -10.67 7.99 7.66
N THR A 75 -11.40 6.93 7.31
CA THR A 75 -12.04 6.08 8.31
C THR A 75 -10.99 5.43 9.22
N TYR A 76 -9.92 4.88 8.66
CA TYR A 76 -8.88 4.19 9.43
C TYR A 76 -7.50 4.82 9.32
N ARG A 77 -7.21 5.58 8.27
CA ARG A 77 -5.92 6.28 8.13
C ARG A 77 -5.99 7.65 8.79
N LYS A 78 -5.68 7.64 10.07
CA LYS A 78 -5.69 8.84 10.94
C LYS A 78 -4.32 9.11 11.52
N ASP A 79 -4.02 10.38 11.72
CA ASP A 79 -2.84 10.80 12.45
C ASP A 79 -2.96 10.49 13.96
N ARG A 80 -1.91 10.80 14.74
CA ARG A 80 -1.90 10.58 16.19
C ARG A 80 -2.94 11.40 16.95
N ARG A 81 -3.52 12.43 16.32
CA ARG A 81 -4.57 13.29 16.88
C ARG A 81 -5.97 12.83 16.47
N GLY A 82 -6.06 11.74 15.69
CA GLY A 82 -7.33 11.20 15.19
C GLY A 82 -7.87 11.92 13.96
N LYS A 83 -7.11 12.85 13.36
CA LYS A 83 -7.51 13.55 12.13
C LYS A 83 -7.19 12.68 10.91
N GLY A 84 -8.10 12.66 9.93
CA GLY A 84 -7.86 12.00 8.65
C GLY A 84 -6.63 12.52 7.92
N THR A 85 -5.97 11.65 7.17
CA THR A 85 -4.67 11.92 6.52
C THR A 85 -4.77 12.13 5.02
N PHE A 86 -5.95 12.05 4.41
CA PHE A 86 -6.15 12.13 2.97
C PHE A 86 -5.47 13.33 2.31
N ASP A 87 -5.66 14.55 2.85
CA ASP A 87 -5.06 15.76 2.28
C ASP A 87 -3.52 15.73 2.26
N LEU A 88 -2.92 15.11 3.27
CA LEU A 88 -1.45 14.99 3.34
C LEU A 88 -0.95 13.97 2.33
N VAL A 89 -1.65 12.84 2.18
CA VAL A 89 -1.30 11.83 1.19
C VAL A 89 -1.44 12.38 -0.23
N MET A 90 -2.49 13.16 -0.51
CA MET A 90 -2.67 13.79 -1.83
C MET A 90 -1.56 14.79 -2.15
N LYS A 91 -1.06 15.53 -1.19
CA LYS A 91 0.14 16.39 -1.38
C LYS A 91 1.37 15.54 -1.76
N GLY A 92 1.58 14.42 -1.09
CA GLY A 92 2.65 13.48 -1.42
C GLY A 92 2.49 12.90 -2.84
N TRP A 93 1.27 12.51 -3.21
CA TRP A 93 0.95 12.05 -4.56
C TRP A 93 1.19 13.12 -5.63
N GLU A 94 0.80 14.37 -5.38
CA GLU A 94 1.08 15.49 -6.28
C GLU A 94 2.59 15.72 -6.47
N ALA A 95 3.39 15.58 -5.40
CA ALA A 95 4.84 15.67 -5.48
C ALA A 95 5.43 14.52 -6.32
N LEU A 96 5.00 13.27 -6.12
CA LEU A 96 5.41 12.13 -6.93
C LEU A 96 5.13 12.36 -8.42
N ARG A 97 3.93 12.85 -8.76
CA ARG A 97 3.56 13.17 -10.13
C ARG A 97 4.39 14.29 -10.72
N ARG A 98 4.58 15.37 -9.97
CA ARG A 98 5.35 16.55 -10.42
C ARG A 98 6.79 16.19 -10.77
N HIS A 99 7.39 15.28 -10.01
CA HIS A 99 8.75 14.77 -10.26
C HIS A 99 8.80 13.55 -11.18
N ALA A 100 7.66 13.12 -11.73
CA ALA A 100 7.56 11.93 -12.59
C ALA A 100 8.22 10.68 -11.96
N VAL A 101 8.02 10.49 -10.65
CA VAL A 101 8.45 9.28 -9.92
C VAL A 101 7.52 8.14 -10.27
N ASP A 102 8.08 6.95 -10.49
CA ASP A 102 7.29 5.75 -10.71
C ASP A 102 6.64 5.30 -9.39
N PHE A 103 5.33 5.13 -9.40
CA PHE A 103 4.60 4.70 -8.22
C PHE A 103 3.49 3.70 -8.52
N ASN A 104 3.18 2.88 -7.53
CA ASN A 104 1.99 2.04 -7.47
C ASN A 104 1.12 2.43 -6.26
N ILE A 105 -0.18 2.14 -6.34
CA ILE A 105 -1.11 2.31 -5.23
C ILE A 105 -1.25 0.99 -4.48
N LEU A 106 -1.04 1.06 -3.16
CA LEU A 106 -1.30 -0.03 -2.22
C LEU A 106 -2.56 0.30 -1.43
N CYS A 107 -3.63 -0.40 -1.72
CA CYS A 107 -4.92 -0.23 -1.06
C CYS A 107 -5.15 -1.35 -0.05
N THR A 108 -5.30 -0.98 1.23
CA THR A 108 -5.76 -1.92 2.24
C THR A 108 -7.28 -2.04 2.16
N VAL A 109 -7.77 -3.23 1.82
CA VAL A 109 -9.22 -3.52 1.82
C VAL A 109 -9.63 -3.89 3.23
N ASN A 110 -10.57 -3.14 3.78
CA ASN A 110 -11.00 -3.18 5.17
C ASN A 110 -12.53 -3.06 5.26
N ALA A 111 -13.07 -3.13 6.47
CA ALA A 111 -14.52 -3.07 6.69
C ALA A 111 -15.18 -1.78 6.16
N ALA A 112 -14.45 -0.66 6.05
CA ALA A 112 -15.02 0.60 5.57
C ALA A 112 -15.14 0.65 4.04
N ASN A 113 -14.19 0.09 3.29
CA ASN A 113 -14.15 0.17 1.83
C ASN A 113 -14.60 -1.12 1.12
N GLN A 114 -14.80 -2.22 1.84
CA GLN A 114 -15.14 -3.54 1.26
C GLN A 114 -16.40 -3.56 0.37
N GLY A 115 -17.35 -2.67 0.60
CA GLY A 115 -18.57 -2.53 -0.22
C GLY A 115 -18.44 -1.52 -1.37
N HIS A 116 -17.25 -0.98 -1.61
CA HIS A 116 -17.03 0.16 -2.52
C HIS A 116 -16.00 -0.13 -3.62
N GLY A 117 -15.82 -1.40 -4.04
CA GLY A 117 -14.76 -1.81 -4.97
C GLY A 117 -14.68 -0.95 -6.22
N ARG A 118 -15.80 -0.77 -6.93
CA ARG A 118 -15.85 0.04 -8.16
C ARG A 118 -15.53 1.51 -7.92
N THR A 119 -16.01 2.10 -6.83
CA THR A 119 -15.73 3.49 -6.45
C THR A 119 -14.24 3.69 -6.15
N VAL A 120 -13.64 2.77 -5.40
CA VAL A 120 -12.21 2.79 -5.06
C VAL A 120 -11.35 2.65 -6.31
N TYR A 121 -11.69 1.70 -7.19
CA TYR A 121 -10.96 1.47 -8.43
C TYR A 121 -10.99 2.68 -9.35
N ARG A 122 -12.18 3.24 -9.59
CA ARG A 122 -12.35 4.44 -10.44
C ARG A 122 -11.59 5.64 -9.89
N PHE A 123 -11.61 5.86 -8.58
CA PHE A 123 -10.82 6.90 -7.96
C PHE A 123 -9.33 6.74 -8.26
N PHE A 124 -8.77 5.54 -8.15
CA PHE A 124 -7.35 5.32 -8.47
C PHE A 124 -7.04 5.51 -9.95
N ARG A 125 -7.88 4.97 -10.83
CA ARG A 125 -7.69 5.07 -12.28
C ARG A 125 -7.93 6.50 -12.79
N ASP A 126 -9.07 7.08 -12.48
CA ASP A 126 -9.56 8.31 -13.13
C ASP A 126 -9.01 9.57 -12.47
N GLU A 127 -8.92 9.61 -11.13
CA GLU A 127 -8.48 10.79 -10.40
C GLU A 127 -6.98 10.77 -10.10
N LEU A 128 -6.44 9.61 -9.66
CA LEU A 128 -5.01 9.51 -9.38
C LEU A 128 -4.17 9.14 -10.60
N GLY A 129 -4.77 8.66 -11.68
CA GLY A 129 -4.06 8.20 -12.86
C GLY A 129 -3.14 7.01 -12.57
N ALA A 130 -3.49 6.20 -11.58
CA ALA A 130 -2.71 5.05 -11.18
C ALA A 130 -2.72 3.99 -12.29
N LYS A 131 -1.53 3.51 -12.65
CA LYS A 131 -1.37 2.41 -13.62
C LYS A 131 -1.12 1.07 -12.95
N TRP A 132 -0.72 1.07 -11.69
CA TRP A 132 -0.38 -0.14 -10.92
C TRP A 132 -1.10 -0.07 -9.59
N VAL A 133 -1.94 -1.08 -9.32
CA VAL A 133 -2.76 -1.13 -8.10
C VAL A 133 -2.66 -2.51 -7.47
N GLN A 134 -2.50 -2.54 -6.16
CA GLN A 134 -2.56 -3.75 -5.36
C GLN A 134 -3.63 -3.60 -4.27
N PHE A 135 -4.54 -4.57 -4.16
CA PHE A 135 -5.57 -4.67 -3.13
C PHE A 135 -5.17 -5.71 -2.09
N ILE A 136 -4.93 -5.27 -0.86
CA ILE A 136 -4.41 -6.11 0.22
C ILE A 136 -5.51 -6.24 1.29
N PRO A 137 -6.08 -7.43 1.53
CA PRO A 137 -7.09 -7.59 2.56
C PRO A 137 -6.47 -7.45 3.95
N ILE A 138 -7.08 -6.65 4.82
CA ILE A 138 -6.67 -6.60 6.22
C ILE A 138 -7.37 -7.70 7.02
N ILE A 139 -6.58 -8.50 7.72
CA ILE A 139 -7.04 -9.53 8.65
C ILE A 139 -6.26 -9.34 9.95
N GLU A 140 -6.91 -8.77 10.96
CA GLU A 140 -6.31 -8.59 12.28
C GLU A 140 -6.94 -9.58 13.27
N ARG A 141 -6.17 -10.61 13.64
CA ARG A 141 -6.62 -11.61 14.60
C ARG A 141 -6.41 -11.15 16.04
N ALA A 142 -7.34 -11.53 16.90
CA ALA A 142 -7.29 -11.23 18.32
C ALA A 142 -7.82 -12.41 19.15
N THR A 143 -7.46 -12.44 20.42
CA THR A 143 -8.04 -13.34 21.42
C THR A 143 -9.20 -12.65 22.12
N GLU A 144 -9.99 -13.40 22.90
CA GLU A 144 -11.03 -12.83 23.77
C GLU A 144 -10.49 -11.79 24.74
N GLN A 145 -9.25 -11.96 25.21
CA GLN A 145 -8.60 -11.02 26.13
C GLN A 145 -8.09 -9.75 25.46
N THR A 146 -7.86 -9.78 24.14
CA THR A 146 -7.23 -8.66 23.41
C THR A 146 -8.15 -7.95 22.44
N ILE A 147 -9.34 -8.47 22.15
CA ILE A 147 -10.24 -7.92 21.11
C ILE A 147 -10.63 -6.46 21.36
N ASP A 148 -10.91 -6.10 22.61
CA ASP A 148 -11.30 -4.71 22.97
C ASP A 148 -10.16 -3.72 22.74
N VAL A 149 -8.93 -4.12 23.09
CA VAL A 149 -7.72 -3.31 22.85
C VAL A 149 -7.39 -3.28 21.37
N ALA A 150 -7.54 -4.40 20.68
CA ALA A 150 -7.33 -4.53 19.25
C ALA A 150 -8.26 -3.58 18.48
N ASN A 151 -9.57 -3.55 18.77
CA ASN A 151 -10.54 -2.65 18.15
C ASN A 151 -10.22 -1.17 18.40
N LYS A 152 -9.54 -0.84 19.50
CA LYS A 152 -9.01 0.51 19.77
C LYS A 152 -7.66 0.80 19.12
N GLY A 153 -7.19 -0.06 18.21
CA GLY A 153 -5.92 0.09 17.50
C GLY A 153 -4.69 -0.35 18.29
N TRP A 154 -4.84 -1.38 19.13
CA TRP A 154 -3.78 -1.98 19.96
C TRP A 154 -3.16 -1.00 20.99
N SER A 155 -3.92 -0.02 21.44
CA SER A 155 -3.49 0.92 22.46
C SER A 155 -4.55 1.04 23.56
N GLU A 156 -4.15 0.84 24.79
CA GLU A 156 -5.03 1.00 25.95
C GLU A 156 -5.41 2.47 26.18
N GLN A 157 -4.55 3.39 25.75
CA GLN A 157 -4.78 4.83 25.88
C GLN A 157 -4.15 5.58 24.69
N PRO A 158 -4.77 6.69 24.21
CA PRO A 158 -4.18 7.54 23.21
C PRO A 158 -2.77 8.00 23.61
N GLY A 159 -1.81 7.82 22.72
CA GLY A 159 -0.40 8.24 22.91
C GLY A 159 0.47 7.26 23.70
N LYS A 160 -0.05 6.18 24.26
CA LYS A 160 0.75 5.10 24.85
C LYS A 160 1.31 4.13 23.81
N LYS A 161 2.35 3.39 24.20
CA LYS A 161 2.98 2.35 23.38
C LYS A 161 1.92 1.33 22.98
N ARG A 162 1.81 1.08 21.68
CA ARG A 162 0.93 0.04 21.15
C ARG A 162 1.44 -1.33 21.54
N LEU A 163 0.52 -2.24 21.86
CA LEU A 163 0.86 -3.66 22.00
C LEU A 163 1.37 -4.21 20.67
N LEU A 164 2.31 -5.15 20.76
CA LEU A 164 2.79 -5.83 19.56
C LEU A 164 1.67 -6.71 18.99
N TYR A 165 1.35 -6.50 17.73
CA TYR A 165 0.41 -7.34 17.00
C TYR A 165 1.05 -8.71 16.68
N THR A 166 0.46 -9.80 17.14
CA THR A 166 1.03 -11.15 17.03
C THR A 166 0.23 -12.10 16.14
N GLN A 167 -0.84 -11.64 15.51
CA GLN A 167 -1.75 -12.47 14.68
C GLN A 167 -2.25 -13.75 15.39
N THR A 168 -2.52 -13.68 16.68
CA THR A 168 -3.00 -14.83 17.47
C THR A 168 -4.49 -14.69 17.79
N GLY A 169 -5.15 -15.80 17.98
CA GLY A 169 -6.55 -15.86 18.38
C GLY A 169 -7.52 -16.27 17.25
N ASN A 170 -8.77 -16.46 17.62
CA ASN A 170 -9.86 -16.92 16.75
C ASN A 170 -10.87 -15.80 16.40
N LEU A 171 -10.75 -14.65 17.05
CA LEU A 171 -11.55 -13.47 16.75
C LEU A 171 -10.82 -12.57 15.76
N VAL A 172 -11.56 -11.70 15.10
CA VAL A 172 -11.02 -10.68 14.21
C VAL A 172 -11.53 -9.30 14.61
N THR A 173 -10.74 -8.27 14.37
CA THR A 173 -11.13 -6.89 14.67
C THR A 173 -12.24 -6.40 13.75
N GLU A 174 -12.95 -5.35 14.17
CA GLU A 174 -13.98 -4.67 13.39
C GLU A 174 -13.46 -4.06 12.08
N ARG A 175 -12.13 -3.87 11.95
CA ARG A 175 -11.52 -3.40 10.71
C ARG A 175 -11.31 -4.48 9.68
N THR A 176 -11.32 -5.74 10.10
CA THR A 176 -11.08 -6.88 9.22
C THR A 176 -12.13 -6.94 8.12
N VAL A 177 -11.67 -7.12 6.88
CA VAL A 177 -12.56 -7.35 5.74
C VAL A 177 -13.21 -8.74 5.83
N GLY A 178 -14.49 -8.84 5.54
CA GLY A 178 -15.16 -10.13 5.43
C GLY A 178 -14.70 -10.88 4.16
N ALA A 179 -14.60 -12.22 4.26
CA ALA A 179 -14.13 -13.02 3.12
C ALA A 179 -15.05 -12.89 1.89
N GLU A 180 -16.35 -12.97 2.07
CA GLU A 180 -17.33 -12.78 0.99
C GLU A 180 -17.29 -11.35 0.44
N GLN A 181 -17.19 -10.36 1.33
CA GLN A 181 -17.12 -8.95 0.95
C GLN A 181 -15.84 -8.65 0.14
N TYR A 182 -14.71 -9.24 0.52
CA TYR A 182 -13.48 -9.13 -0.26
C TYR A 182 -13.63 -9.74 -1.65
N GLY A 183 -14.25 -10.92 -1.75
CA GLY A 183 -14.55 -11.54 -3.03
C GLY A 183 -15.43 -10.65 -3.92
N ARG A 184 -16.50 -10.08 -3.36
CA ARG A 184 -17.38 -9.14 -4.10
C ARG A 184 -16.66 -7.86 -4.50
N PHE A 185 -15.85 -7.30 -3.60
CA PHE A 185 -15.00 -6.13 -3.89
C PHE A 185 -14.12 -6.37 -5.11
N LEU A 186 -13.46 -7.52 -5.19
CA LEU A 186 -12.62 -7.88 -6.33
C LEU A 186 -13.44 -8.12 -7.61
N ILE A 187 -14.59 -8.78 -7.52
CA ILE A 187 -15.48 -9.01 -8.68
C ILE A 187 -15.96 -7.68 -9.26
N ASP A 188 -16.40 -6.74 -8.42
CA ASP A 188 -16.85 -5.41 -8.85
C ASP A 188 -15.77 -4.66 -9.64
N ILE A 189 -14.51 -4.78 -9.22
CA ILE A 189 -13.37 -4.17 -9.90
C ILE A 189 -13.06 -4.94 -11.19
N PHE A 190 -13.03 -6.27 -11.13
CA PHE A 190 -12.69 -7.12 -12.27
C PHE A 190 -13.65 -6.91 -13.43
N GLU A 191 -14.95 -6.82 -13.17
CA GLU A 191 -15.96 -6.59 -14.20
C GLU A 191 -15.74 -5.29 -14.98
N GLU A 192 -15.19 -4.26 -14.36
CA GLU A 192 -14.86 -3.01 -15.02
C GLU A 192 -13.50 -3.08 -15.70
N TRP A 193 -12.51 -3.58 -15.00
CA TRP A 193 -11.14 -3.72 -15.49
C TRP A 193 -11.04 -4.59 -16.75
N VAL A 194 -11.71 -5.74 -16.77
CA VAL A 194 -11.63 -6.68 -17.90
C VAL A 194 -12.24 -6.13 -19.19
N ARG A 195 -13.17 -5.18 -19.07
CA ARG A 195 -13.84 -4.58 -20.24
C ARG A 195 -13.10 -3.38 -20.83
N HIS A 196 -12.30 -2.69 -20.00
CA HIS A 196 -11.81 -1.35 -20.38
C HIS A 196 -10.31 -1.18 -20.19
N ASP A 197 -9.68 -1.87 -19.23
CA ASP A 197 -8.41 -1.45 -18.67
C ASP A 197 -7.28 -2.49 -18.79
N VAL A 198 -7.56 -3.68 -19.35
CA VAL A 198 -6.55 -4.74 -19.59
C VAL A 198 -5.40 -4.19 -20.41
N GLY A 199 -4.17 -4.31 -19.91
CA GLY A 199 -2.97 -3.77 -20.55
C GLY A 199 -2.78 -2.25 -20.42
N GLN A 200 -3.68 -1.55 -19.72
CA GLN A 200 -3.59 -0.11 -19.45
C GLN A 200 -3.45 0.18 -17.95
N VAL A 201 -4.21 -0.52 -17.12
CA VAL A 201 -4.12 -0.49 -15.67
C VAL A 201 -3.84 -1.90 -15.18
N TYR A 202 -2.77 -2.06 -14.41
CA TYR A 202 -2.34 -3.35 -13.88
C TYR A 202 -2.87 -3.51 -12.46
N VAL A 203 -3.73 -4.49 -12.27
CA VAL A 203 -4.20 -4.92 -10.95
C VAL A 203 -3.50 -6.23 -10.61
N GLN A 204 -2.54 -6.18 -9.71
CA GLN A 204 -1.60 -7.28 -9.46
C GLN A 204 -2.27 -8.67 -9.41
N LEU A 205 -3.36 -8.83 -8.65
CA LEU A 205 -4.04 -10.12 -8.53
C LEU A 205 -4.64 -10.58 -9.85
N PHE A 206 -5.20 -9.67 -10.65
CA PHE A 206 -5.87 -10.02 -11.91
C PHE A 206 -4.87 -10.38 -12.99
N ASP A 207 -3.83 -9.56 -13.15
CA ASP A 207 -2.79 -9.78 -14.16
C ASP A 207 -2.06 -11.10 -13.89
N VAL A 208 -1.68 -11.36 -12.64
CA VAL A 208 -1.02 -12.61 -12.26
C VAL A 208 -1.93 -13.84 -12.45
N THR A 209 -3.22 -13.71 -12.10
CA THR A 209 -4.18 -14.80 -12.33
C THR A 209 -4.36 -15.07 -13.83
N LEU A 210 -4.41 -14.02 -14.63
CA LEU A 210 -4.50 -14.13 -16.08
C LEU A 210 -3.23 -14.77 -16.67
N GLU A 211 -2.05 -14.34 -16.23
CA GLU A 211 -0.76 -14.92 -16.65
C GLU A 211 -0.66 -16.41 -16.26
N ALA A 212 -1.08 -16.77 -15.05
CA ALA A 212 -1.12 -18.15 -14.59
C ALA A 212 -2.08 -19.01 -15.43
N PHE A 213 -3.22 -18.45 -15.86
CA PHE A 213 -4.15 -19.14 -16.75
C PHE A 213 -3.55 -19.45 -18.13
N PHE A 214 -2.59 -18.63 -18.57
CA PHE A 214 -1.88 -18.85 -19.84
C PHE A 214 -0.51 -19.53 -19.66
N ASP A 215 -0.23 -20.14 -18.52
CA ASP A 215 1.05 -20.81 -18.17
C ASP A 215 2.29 -19.91 -18.35
N ARG A 216 2.14 -18.60 -18.17
CA ARG A 216 3.25 -17.65 -18.37
C ARG A 216 4.02 -17.31 -17.12
N HIS A 217 3.35 -17.20 -15.98
CA HIS A 217 3.98 -16.99 -14.67
C HIS A 217 3.20 -17.70 -13.55
N LEU A 218 3.94 -18.34 -12.65
CA LEU A 218 3.39 -18.89 -11.40
C LEU A 218 3.88 -18.02 -10.23
N LEU A 219 2.97 -17.34 -9.54
CA LEU A 219 3.28 -16.81 -8.23
C LEU A 219 3.21 -17.91 -7.16
N CYS A 220 3.99 -17.77 -6.09
CA CYS A 220 3.99 -18.73 -4.98
C CYS A 220 2.61 -18.93 -4.32
N ILE A 221 1.67 -17.98 -4.50
CA ILE A 221 0.28 -18.12 -4.03
C ILE A 221 -0.58 -19.02 -4.94
N HIS A 222 -0.10 -19.39 -6.10
CA HIS A 222 -0.76 -20.26 -7.07
C HIS A 222 0.02 -21.58 -7.31
N ALA A 223 1.14 -21.76 -6.60
CA ALA A 223 1.99 -22.95 -6.71
C ALA A 223 1.61 -24.01 -5.67
#